data_58010e00063176dd167ff33d20b00786
#
_entry.id   58010e00063176dd167ff33d20b00786
#
_cell.length_a   1.000
_cell.length_b   1.000
_cell.length_c   1.000
_cell.angle_alpha   90.00
_cell.angle_beta   90.00
_cell.angle_gamma   90.00
#
_symmetry.space_group_name_H-M   'P 1'
#
loop_
_entity.id
_entity.type
_entity.pdbx_description
1 polymer ?
#
loop_
_entity_poly.entity_id
_entity_poly.type
_entity_poly.pdbx_seq_one_letter_code
_entity_poly.pdbx_strand_id
1 'polypeptide(L)'
;MERHRSLWKAFLSKEKLFLVTVTFIFIIISTIYSFQQSIFSSPGYQEAYPNAGLEFFYSLYRIGTNPFLFILLMLLLPNIMAYDFLNMHQTRSAYIIETRLTRRHYYLEVSIKNLLLTFGVITLIQVGLLIFCHVFLIPIHFQSMTYPDGYYITTQLLCPIEVINLILFITLTSLGYALMSSVILALQTFITNKYVYRCCGVIIGILLVLIPALIQGYLPIPEAAFLIQINNLVALGLEHVRENPFGLSHLALYAICFFIYAIVSYLCFQILLKRRETND
;
A
#
# COMPACT_ATOMS: atom_id res chain seq x y z
N MET A 1 -32.60 -0.05 -2.24
CA MET A 1 -31.69 0.60 -3.19
C MET A 1 -31.18 1.98 -2.71
N GLU A 2 -31.99 2.83 -2.12
CA GLU A 2 -31.54 4.14 -1.58
C GLU A 2 -30.56 4.06 -0.39
N ARG A 3 -30.61 3.02 0.42
CA ARG A 3 -29.71 2.79 1.56
C ARG A 3 -28.23 2.56 1.18
N HIS A 4 -27.96 1.88 0.07
CA HIS A 4 -26.59 1.72 -0.43
C HIS A 4 -25.98 3.05 -0.90
N ARG A 5 -26.79 3.94 -1.48
CA ARG A 5 -26.36 5.28 -1.91
C ARG A 5 -25.91 6.18 -0.77
N SER A 6 -26.50 6.06 0.43
CA SER A 6 -26.14 6.91 1.57
C SER A 6 -24.76 6.58 2.15
N LEU A 7 -24.41 5.30 2.24
CA LEU A 7 -23.09 4.85 2.70
C LEU A 7 -21.99 5.28 1.72
N TRP A 8 -22.18 5.08 0.41
CA TRP A 8 -21.20 5.52 -0.60
C TRP A 8 -20.98 7.04 -0.60
N LYS A 9 -22.03 7.85 -0.36
CA LYS A 9 -21.92 9.31 -0.24
C LYS A 9 -21.13 9.75 1.00
N ALA A 10 -21.25 9.01 2.12
CA ALA A 10 -20.46 9.28 3.32
C ALA A 10 -18.97 9.01 3.10
N PHE A 11 -18.63 8.07 2.21
CA PHE A 11 -17.26 7.70 1.92
C PHE A 11 -16.52 8.65 0.95
N LEU A 12 -17.26 9.39 0.12
CA LEU A 12 -16.72 10.41 -0.79
C LEU A 12 -16.96 11.83 -0.25
N SER A 13 -16.57 12.07 1.01
CA SER A 13 -16.66 13.42 1.57
C SER A 13 -15.66 14.37 0.88
N LYS A 14 -16.05 15.67 0.80
CA LYS A 14 -15.18 16.71 0.23
C LYS A 14 -13.83 16.80 0.95
N GLU A 15 -13.81 16.53 2.27
CA GLU A 15 -12.60 16.52 3.08
C GLU A 15 -11.62 15.41 2.65
N LYS A 16 -12.15 14.22 2.35
CA LYS A 16 -11.32 13.10 1.87
C LYS A 16 -10.76 13.37 0.49
N LEU A 17 -11.60 13.88 -0.42
CA LEU A 17 -11.13 14.24 -1.76
C LEU A 17 -10.02 15.29 -1.67
N PHE A 18 -10.20 16.31 -0.83
CA PHE A 18 -9.17 17.32 -0.57
C PHE A 18 -7.89 16.68 -0.04
N LEU A 19 -8.00 15.78 0.94
CA LEU A 19 -6.84 15.11 1.55
C LEU A 19 -6.09 14.22 0.54
N VAL A 20 -6.82 13.48 -0.29
CA VAL A 20 -6.24 12.68 -1.39
C VAL A 20 -5.50 13.58 -2.38
N THR A 21 -6.12 14.70 -2.77
CA THR A 21 -5.51 15.67 -3.70
C THR A 21 -4.24 16.29 -3.11
N VAL A 22 -4.26 16.72 -1.85
CA VAL A 22 -3.08 17.27 -1.16
C VAL A 22 -1.98 16.22 -1.06
N THR A 23 -2.32 14.99 -0.68
CA THR A 23 -1.35 13.88 -0.63
C THR A 23 -0.74 13.61 -2.01
N PHE A 24 -1.54 13.63 -3.07
CA PHE A 24 -1.05 13.45 -4.44
C PHE A 24 -0.10 14.55 -4.87
N ILE A 25 -0.38 15.82 -4.52
CA ILE A 25 0.53 16.94 -4.77
C ILE A 25 1.87 16.73 -4.06
N PHE A 26 1.87 16.30 -2.79
CA PHE A 26 3.11 16.00 -2.06
C PHE A 26 3.87 14.81 -2.67
N ILE A 27 3.17 13.80 -3.17
CA ILE A 27 3.79 12.68 -3.90
C ILE A 27 4.48 13.20 -5.17
N ILE A 28 3.84 14.08 -5.93
CA ILE A 28 4.45 14.70 -7.12
C ILE A 28 5.71 15.48 -6.74
N ILE A 29 5.65 16.32 -5.71
CA ILE A 29 6.81 17.11 -5.26
C ILE A 29 7.95 16.17 -4.85
N SER A 30 7.67 15.12 -4.07
CA SER A 30 8.70 14.16 -3.66
C SER A 30 9.27 13.38 -4.85
N THR A 31 8.46 13.11 -5.87
CA THR A 31 8.88 12.44 -7.11
C THR A 31 9.82 13.33 -7.93
N ILE A 32 9.51 14.61 -8.06
CA ILE A 32 10.39 15.58 -8.74
C ILE A 32 11.75 15.65 -8.01
N TYR A 33 11.72 15.74 -6.68
CA TYR A 33 12.93 15.77 -5.88
C TYR A 33 13.76 14.49 -6.06
N SER A 34 13.12 13.30 -5.96
CA SER A 34 13.80 12.02 -6.17
C SER A 34 14.35 11.89 -7.59
N PHE A 35 13.66 12.42 -8.61
CA PHE A 35 14.15 12.45 -9.98
C PHE A 35 15.44 13.26 -10.10
N GLN A 36 15.45 14.48 -9.58
CA GLN A 36 16.61 15.37 -9.64
C GLN A 36 17.86 14.81 -8.93
N GLN A 37 17.68 14.01 -7.89
CA GLN A 37 18.76 13.36 -7.14
C GLN A 37 19.20 12.02 -7.72
N SER A 38 18.47 11.51 -8.71
CA SER A 38 18.70 10.19 -9.28
C SER A 38 19.55 10.24 -10.56
N ILE A 39 20.17 9.11 -10.89
CA ILE A 39 20.89 8.90 -12.16
C ILE A 39 19.94 9.03 -13.37
N PHE A 40 18.62 8.85 -13.18
CA PHE A 40 17.61 8.98 -14.23
C PHE A 40 17.47 10.41 -14.77
N SER A 41 17.95 11.43 -14.04
CA SER A 41 17.96 12.82 -14.53
C SER A 41 19.08 13.09 -15.56
N SER A 42 20.05 12.17 -15.69
CA SER A 42 21.17 12.32 -16.63
C SER A 42 20.74 12.01 -18.06
N PRO A 43 20.94 12.91 -19.03
CA PRO A 43 20.62 12.66 -20.43
C PRO A 43 21.34 11.44 -21.00
N GLY A 44 22.62 11.25 -20.66
CA GLY A 44 23.41 10.10 -21.13
C GLY A 44 22.85 8.75 -20.65
N TYR A 45 22.26 8.71 -19.45
CA TYR A 45 21.58 7.50 -18.97
C TYR A 45 20.28 7.23 -19.75
N GLN A 46 19.51 8.27 -20.02
CA GLN A 46 18.25 8.16 -20.77
C GLN A 46 18.47 7.73 -22.23
N GLU A 47 19.55 8.20 -22.86
CA GLU A 47 19.95 7.78 -24.20
C GLU A 47 20.44 6.33 -24.25
N ALA A 48 21.19 5.91 -23.22
CA ALA A 48 21.71 4.55 -23.14
C ALA A 48 20.64 3.50 -22.79
N TYR A 49 19.60 3.90 -22.03
CA TYR A 49 18.57 3.00 -21.52
C TYR A 49 17.16 3.50 -21.87
N PRO A 50 16.58 3.04 -22.98
CA PRO A 50 15.23 3.47 -23.43
C PRO A 50 14.12 3.23 -22.41
N ASN A 51 14.27 2.23 -21.51
CA ASN A 51 13.30 1.94 -20.45
C ASN A 51 13.54 2.75 -19.15
N ALA A 52 14.45 3.73 -19.16
CA ALA A 52 14.79 4.51 -17.96
C ALA A 52 13.57 5.13 -17.26
N GLY A 53 12.54 5.53 -18.01
CA GLY A 53 11.30 6.09 -17.44
C GLY A 53 10.49 5.04 -16.65
N LEU A 54 10.43 3.81 -17.13
CA LEU A 54 9.75 2.72 -16.46
C LEU A 54 10.54 2.26 -15.22
N GLU A 55 11.87 2.17 -15.33
CA GLU A 55 12.74 1.87 -14.19
C GLU A 55 12.66 2.94 -13.11
N PHE A 56 12.62 4.22 -13.50
CA PHE A 56 12.42 5.31 -12.55
C PHE A 56 11.09 5.16 -11.82
N PHE A 57 9.99 4.90 -12.55
CA PHE A 57 8.68 4.68 -11.93
C PHE A 57 8.71 3.56 -10.89
N TYR A 58 9.31 2.40 -11.19
CA TYR A 58 9.45 1.32 -10.21
C TYR A 58 10.35 1.73 -9.04
N SER A 59 11.44 2.44 -9.30
CA SER A 59 12.38 2.86 -8.25
C SER A 59 11.75 3.76 -7.19
N LEU A 60 10.67 4.50 -7.53
CA LEU A 60 9.94 5.33 -6.58
C LEU A 60 9.31 4.54 -5.43
N TYR A 61 9.02 3.25 -5.64
CA TYR A 61 8.45 2.38 -4.60
C TYR A 61 9.50 1.76 -3.69
N ARG A 62 10.78 1.91 -4.00
CA ARG A 62 11.87 1.54 -3.08
C ARG A 62 11.93 2.55 -1.94
N ILE A 63 11.89 2.06 -0.70
CA ILE A 63 11.97 2.93 0.49
C ILE A 63 13.28 3.71 0.50
N GLY A 64 14.38 3.11 0.04
CA GLY A 64 15.68 3.79 -0.09
C GLY A 64 15.71 4.93 -1.11
N THR A 65 14.88 4.87 -2.16
CA THR A 65 14.84 5.90 -3.22
C THR A 65 13.86 7.02 -2.91
N ASN A 66 12.64 6.67 -2.48
CA ASN A 66 11.60 7.64 -2.15
C ASN A 66 10.83 7.25 -0.87
N PRO A 67 11.40 7.44 0.32
CA PRO A 67 10.73 7.13 1.58
C PRO A 67 9.45 7.95 1.79
N PHE A 68 9.37 9.13 1.19
CA PHE A 68 8.18 9.99 1.32
C PHE A 68 6.96 9.40 0.63
N LEU A 69 7.12 8.75 -0.51
CA LEU A 69 6.00 8.07 -1.18
C LEU A 69 5.36 7.04 -0.25
N PHE A 70 6.17 6.19 0.37
CA PHE A 70 5.71 5.18 1.32
C PHE A 70 5.01 5.82 2.53
N ILE A 71 5.65 6.81 3.16
CA ILE A 71 5.09 7.52 4.33
C ILE A 71 3.77 8.19 3.99
N LEU A 72 3.68 8.88 2.85
CA LEU A 72 2.47 9.58 2.41
C LEU A 72 1.32 8.62 2.12
N LEU A 73 1.59 7.49 1.46
CA LEU A 73 0.57 6.47 1.22
C LEU A 73 0.10 5.83 2.53
N MET A 74 1.01 5.52 3.45
CA MET A 74 0.66 4.95 4.75
C MET A 74 -0.09 5.95 5.65
N LEU A 75 0.21 7.26 5.55
CA LEU A 75 -0.53 8.31 6.25
C LEU A 75 -1.95 8.49 5.69
N LEU A 76 -2.11 8.34 4.38
CA LEU A 76 -3.39 8.48 3.69
C LEU A 76 -4.36 7.34 4.04
N LEU A 77 -3.87 6.10 4.19
CA LEU A 77 -4.71 4.91 4.35
C LEU A 77 -5.76 5.02 5.47
N PRO A 78 -5.42 5.43 6.71
CA PRO A 78 -6.42 5.55 7.79
C PRO A 78 -7.46 6.63 7.51
N ASN A 79 -7.13 7.59 6.67
CA ASN A 79 -7.99 8.74 6.37
C ASN A 79 -8.93 8.48 5.19
N ILE A 80 -8.68 7.46 4.36
CA ILE A 80 -9.58 7.12 3.23
C ILE A 80 -10.90 6.58 3.78
N MET A 81 -10.86 5.50 4.55
CA MET A 81 -12.05 4.79 5.03
C MET A 81 -12.01 4.47 6.51
N ALA A 82 -10.84 4.06 7.02
CA ALA A 82 -10.71 3.57 8.38
C ALA A 82 -11.04 4.63 9.44
N TYR A 83 -10.74 5.91 9.15
CA TYR A 83 -11.07 7.01 10.04
C TYR A 83 -12.57 7.25 10.19
N ASP A 84 -13.36 7.14 9.12
CA ASP A 84 -14.82 7.30 9.19
C ASP A 84 -15.46 6.21 10.04
N PHE A 85 -14.95 5.00 9.92
CA PHE A 85 -15.41 3.89 10.73
C PHE A 85 -15.14 4.15 12.23
N LEU A 86 -13.96 4.65 12.57
CA LEU A 86 -13.65 5.06 13.93
C LEU A 86 -14.58 6.18 14.44
N ASN A 87 -14.83 7.19 13.60
CA ASN A 87 -15.70 8.31 13.94
C ASN A 87 -17.17 7.87 14.12
N MET A 88 -17.66 6.96 13.29
CA MET A 88 -19.00 6.36 13.43
C MET A 88 -19.15 5.63 14.77
N HIS A 89 -18.11 4.94 15.23
CA HIS A 89 -18.11 4.28 16.55
C HIS A 89 -18.11 5.28 17.69
N GLN A 90 -17.34 6.34 17.61
CA GLN A 90 -17.28 7.39 18.63
C GLN A 90 -18.59 8.19 18.73
N THR A 91 -19.32 8.37 17.63
CA THR A 91 -20.59 9.10 17.59
C THR A 91 -21.83 8.25 17.87
N ARG A 92 -21.68 6.99 18.29
CA ARG A 92 -22.77 6.02 18.49
C ARG A 92 -23.65 5.75 17.26
N SER A 93 -23.33 6.32 16.10
CA SER A 93 -24.11 6.06 14.88
C SER A 93 -23.97 4.60 14.42
N ALA A 94 -22.85 3.95 14.73
CA ALA A 94 -22.65 2.54 14.50
C ALA A 94 -23.70 1.68 15.23
N TYR A 95 -24.09 2.04 16.45
CA TYR A 95 -25.09 1.29 17.24
C TYR A 95 -26.45 1.21 16.52
N ILE A 96 -26.89 2.30 15.89
CA ILE A 96 -28.15 2.34 15.12
C ILE A 96 -28.08 1.40 13.89
N ILE A 97 -26.91 1.23 13.32
CA ILE A 97 -26.70 0.35 12.17
C ILE A 97 -26.59 -1.11 12.62
N GLU A 98 -25.88 -1.35 13.73
CA GLU A 98 -25.70 -2.67 14.32
C GLU A 98 -27.02 -3.29 14.81
N THR A 99 -27.97 -2.48 15.28
CA THR A 99 -29.32 -2.97 15.68
C THR A 99 -30.15 -3.48 14.49
N ARG A 100 -29.78 -3.10 13.26
CA ARG A 100 -30.51 -3.45 12.02
C ARG A 100 -29.80 -4.52 11.18
N LEU A 101 -28.53 -4.78 11.44
CA LEU A 101 -27.68 -5.79 10.80
C LEU A 101 -27.02 -6.61 11.89
N THR A 102 -26.80 -7.90 11.66
CA THR A 102 -25.96 -8.68 12.58
C THR A 102 -24.58 -8.03 12.60
N ARG A 103 -24.00 -7.85 13.80
CA ARG A 103 -22.68 -7.22 14.00
C ARG A 103 -21.64 -7.78 13.02
N ARG A 104 -21.56 -9.10 12.90
CA ARG A 104 -20.62 -9.78 12.01
C ARG A 104 -20.79 -9.35 10.55
N HIS A 105 -22.01 -9.21 10.07
CA HIS A 105 -22.29 -8.79 8.68
C HIS A 105 -21.89 -7.33 8.46
N TYR A 106 -22.16 -6.46 9.43
CA TYR A 106 -21.75 -5.06 9.38
C TYR A 106 -20.23 -4.88 9.25
N TYR A 107 -19.42 -5.56 10.09
CA TYR A 107 -17.97 -5.47 10.05
C TYR A 107 -17.39 -6.02 8.74
N LEU A 108 -17.96 -7.10 8.22
CA LEU A 108 -17.54 -7.68 6.95
C LEU A 108 -17.83 -6.71 5.80
N GLU A 109 -19.00 -6.10 5.76
CA GLU A 109 -19.38 -5.11 4.74
C GLU A 109 -18.46 -3.87 4.78
N VAL A 110 -18.16 -3.35 5.97
CA VAL A 110 -17.25 -2.22 6.14
C VAL A 110 -15.83 -2.58 5.70
N SER A 111 -15.34 -3.77 6.05
CA SER A 111 -14.00 -4.24 5.65
C SER A 111 -13.86 -4.36 4.14
N ILE A 112 -14.85 -4.96 3.46
CA ILE A 112 -14.85 -5.09 1.99
C ILE A 112 -14.90 -3.71 1.33
N LYS A 113 -15.75 -2.81 1.81
CA LYS A 113 -15.83 -1.44 1.27
C LYS A 113 -14.52 -0.68 1.46
N ASN A 114 -13.89 -0.79 2.64
CA ASN A 114 -12.60 -0.20 2.92
C ASN A 114 -11.54 -0.71 1.92
N LEU A 115 -11.48 -2.02 1.72
CA LEU A 115 -10.54 -2.65 0.79
C LEU A 115 -10.76 -2.16 -0.64
N LEU A 116 -11.99 -2.17 -1.15
CA LEU A 116 -12.29 -1.76 -2.53
C LEU A 116 -12.02 -0.28 -2.79
N LEU A 117 -12.39 0.60 -1.85
CA LEU A 117 -12.15 2.04 -2.02
C LEU A 117 -10.67 2.39 -1.90
N THR A 118 -9.97 1.80 -0.94
CA THR A 118 -8.52 2.01 -0.82
C THR A 118 -7.80 1.51 -2.07
N PHE A 119 -8.15 0.31 -2.56
CA PHE A 119 -7.63 -0.23 -3.81
C PHE A 119 -7.83 0.77 -4.97
N GLY A 120 -9.05 1.27 -5.16
CA GLY A 120 -9.36 2.21 -6.23
C GLY A 120 -8.60 3.53 -6.11
N VAL A 121 -8.52 4.12 -4.91
CA VAL A 121 -7.79 5.38 -4.68
C VAL A 121 -6.30 5.21 -4.93
N ILE A 122 -5.68 4.15 -4.41
CA ILE A 122 -4.25 3.90 -4.60
C ILE A 122 -3.94 3.62 -6.07
N THR A 123 -4.77 2.82 -6.77
CA THR A 123 -4.62 2.59 -8.21
C THR A 123 -4.67 3.91 -8.99
N LEU A 124 -5.61 4.81 -8.68
CA LEU A 124 -5.71 6.12 -9.34
C LEU A 124 -4.46 6.99 -9.07
N ILE A 125 -3.94 6.98 -7.84
CA ILE A 125 -2.70 7.69 -7.50
C ILE A 125 -1.53 7.13 -8.30
N GLN A 126 -1.39 5.80 -8.39
CA GLN A 126 -0.29 5.16 -9.13
C GLN A 126 -0.37 5.44 -10.63
N VAL A 127 -1.56 5.33 -11.23
CA VAL A 127 -1.78 5.67 -12.65
C VAL A 127 -1.51 7.15 -12.91
N GLY A 128 -1.99 8.04 -12.03
CA GLY A 128 -1.71 9.47 -12.12
C GLY A 128 -0.21 9.79 -12.02
N LEU A 129 0.50 9.09 -11.13
CA LEU A 129 1.95 9.22 -11.00
C LEU A 129 2.70 8.70 -12.23
N LEU A 130 2.24 7.58 -12.81
CA LEU A 130 2.80 7.03 -14.04
C LEU A 130 2.65 8.02 -15.21
N ILE A 131 1.45 8.60 -15.37
CA ILE A 131 1.18 9.62 -16.39
C ILE A 131 2.05 10.85 -16.15
N PHE A 132 2.18 11.29 -14.90
CA PHE A 132 3.03 12.42 -14.54
C PHE A 132 4.50 12.16 -14.89
N CYS A 133 5.05 11.00 -14.55
CA CYS A 133 6.41 10.61 -14.92
C CYS A 133 6.61 10.62 -16.44
N HIS A 134 5.67 10.03 -17.19
CA HIS A 134 5.74 9.94 -18.63
C HIS A 134 5.71 11.31 -19.33
N VAL A 135 4.86 12.22 -18.87
CA VAL A 135 4.62 13.51 -19.55
C VAL A 135 5.64 14.57 -19.13
N PHE A 136 6.04 14.61 -17.85
CA PHE A 136 6.80 15.73 -17.29
C PHE A 136 8.25 15.41 -16.93
N LEU A 137 8.62 14.13 -16.76
CA LEU A 137 9.95 13.76 -16.32
C LEU A 137 10.71 12.98 -17.40
N ILE A 138 10.36 11.72 -17.62
CA ILE A 138 11.00 10.82 -18.59
C ILE A 138 9.92 10.05 -19.36
N PRO A 139 9.97 10.01 -20.69
CA PRO A 139 9.08 9.18 -21.48
C PRO A 139 9.19 7.70 -21.09
N ILE A 140 8.05 7.05 -20.91
CA ILE A 140 7.99 5.61 -20.62
C ILE A 140 7.87 4.87 -21.94
N HIS A 141 8.83 3.99 -22.20
CA HIS A 141 8.86 3.09 -23.34
C HIS A 141 8.80 1.64 -22.85
N PHE A 142 8.12 0.80 -23.63
CA PHE A 142 7.99 -0.62 -23.34
C PHE A 142 8.81 -1.42 -24.35
N GLN A 143 10.13 -1.38 -24.21
CA GLN A 143 11.05 -2.13 -25.06
C GLN A 143 11.59 -3.32 -24.28
N SER A 144 11.62 -4.48 -24.93
CA SER A 144 12.34 -5.63 -24.39
C SER A 144 13.85 -5.35 -24.50
N MET A 145 14.52 -5.24 -23.39
CA MET A 145 15.97 -5.03 -23.34
C MET A 145 16.68 -6.20 -22.67
N THR A 146 17.80 -6.58 -23.24
CA THR A 146 18.74 -7.48 -22.58
C THR A 146 19.79 -6.61 -21.87
N TYR A 147 19.77 -6.61 -20.56
CA TYR A 147 20.73 -5.82 -19.78
C TYR A 147 22.03 -6.62 -19.59
N PRO A 148 23.19 -5.96 -19.57
CA PRO A 148 24.45 -6.60 -19.24
C PRO A 148 24.40 -7.22 -17.83
N ASP A 149 25.07 -8.36 -17.65
CA ASP A 149 25.18 -9.03 -16.36
C ASP A 149 25.64 -8.06 -15.26
N GLY A 150 24.85 -7.89 -14.24
CA GLY A 150 25.17 -7.05 -13.08
C GLY A 150 24.31 -5.78 -12.92
N TYR A 151 23.57 -5.35 -13.93
CA TYR A 151 22.61 -4.25 -13.76
C TYR A 151 21.26 -4.73 -13.20
N TYR A 152 20.74 -3.98 -12.23
CA TYR A 152 19.46 -4.27 -11.60
C TYR A 152 18.32 -3.94 -12.56
N ILE A 153 17.71 -4.96 -13.11
CA ILE A 153 16.52 -4.81 -13.93
C ILE A 153 15.33 -4.77 -12.98
N THR A 154 14.73 -3.62 -12.84
CA THR A 154 13.44 -3.47 -12.16
C THR A 154 12.26 -3.80 -13.09
N THR A 155 12.54 -3.89 -14.39
CA THR A 155 11.61 -4.34 -15.42
C THR A 155 11.55 -5.88 -15.44
N GLN A 156 10.41 -6.45 -15.81
CA GLN A 156 10.19 -7.90 -15.92
C GLN A 156 10.20 -8.71 -14.60
N LEU A 157 10.00 -8.05 -13.46
CA LEU A 157 10.01 -8.69 -12.14
C LEU A 157 8.97 -9.81 -11.98
N LEU A 158 7.80 -9.63 -12.56
CA LEU A 158 6.64 -10.50 -12.41
C LEU A 158 6.29 -11.23 -13.70
N CYS A 159 6.57 -10.61 -14.83
CA CYS A 159 6.25 -11.12 -16.16
C CYS A 159 7.28 -10.62 -17.18
N PRO A 160 7.68 -11.44 -18.17
CA PRO A 160 8.63 -11.03 -19.22
C PRO A 160 8.06 -9.95 -20.16
N ILE A 161 6.74 -9.77 -20.20
CA ILE A 161 6.07 -8.73 -20.99
C ILE A 161 5.90 -7.49 -20.13
N GLU A 162 6.63 -6.41 -20.43
CA GLU A 162 6.70 -5.22 -19.57
C GLU A 162 5.37 -4.54 -19.30
N VAL A 163 4.48 -4.47 -20.29
CA VAL A 163 3.13 -3.90 -20.10
C VAL A 163 2.33 -4.71 -19.08
N ILE A 164 2.38 -6.05 -19.20
CA ILE A 164 1.69 -6.94 -18.25
C ILE A 164 2.34 -6.83 -16.88
N ASN A 165 3.68 -6.76 -16.83
CA ASN A 165 4.42 -6.56 -15.60
C ASN A 165 4.00 -5.29 -14.87
N LEU A 166 3.86 -4.16 -15.58
CA LEU A 166 3.40 -2.90 -15.02
C LEU A 166 1.96 -2.99 -14.49
N ILE A 167 1.05 -3.59 -15.25
CA ILE A 167 -0.35 -3.79 -14.81
C ILE A 167 -0.41 -4.65 -13.56
N LEU A 168 0.32 -5.76 -13.52
CA LEU A 168 0.42 -6.64 -12.35
C LEU A 168 1.01 -5.89 -11.16
N PHE A 169 2.10 -5.15 -11.35
CA PHE A 169 2.74 -4.36 -10.31
C PHE A 169 1.76 -3.35 -9.69
N ILE A 170 1.11 -2.51 -10.51
CA ILE A 170 0.12 -1.53 -10.03
C ILE A 170 -1.03 -2.21 -9.31
N THR A 171 -1.56 -3.30 -9.85
CA THR A 171 -2.69 -4.01 -9.26
C THR A 171 -2.31 -4.64 -7.91
N LEU A 172 -1.19 -5.36 -7.85
CA LEU A 172 -0.78 -6.07 -6.64
C LEU A 172 -0.33 -5.11 -5.54
N THR A 173 0.43 -4.06 -5.87
CA THR A 173 0.82 -3.05 -4.87
C THR A 173 -0.39 -2.27 -4.36
N SER A 174 -1.36 -1.93 -5.21
CA SER A 174 -2.62 -1.32 -4.77
C SER A 174 -3.40 -2.24 -3.82
N LEU A 175 -3.44 -3.53 -4.13
CA LEU A 175 -4.09 -4.54 -3.27
C LEU A 175 -3.32 -4.71 -1.95
N GLY A 176 -1.99 -4.64 -1.96
CA GLY A 176 -1.14 -4.64 -0.77
C GLY A 176 -1.48 -3.47 0.16
N TYR A 177 -1.54 -2.25 -0.36
CA TYR A 177 -1.96 -1.07 0.41
C TYR A 177 -3.40 -1.18 0.90
N ALA A 178 -4.32 -1.75 0.11
CA ALA A 178 -5.70 -1.97 0.52
C ALA A 178 -5.79 -2.96 1.69
N LEU A 179 -4.99 -4.02 1.68
CA LEU A 179 -4.87 -4.94 2.81
C LEU A 179 -4.32 -4.25 4.06
N MET A 180 -3.28 -3.40 3.90
CA MET A 180 -2.75 -2.60 5.01
C MET A 180 -3.80 -1.66 5.61
N SER A 181 -4.63 -1.02 4.78
CA SER A 181 -5.76 -0.25 5.28
C SER A 181 -6.74 -1.10 6.10
N SER A 182 -6.96 -2.36 5.73
CA SER A 182 -7.80 -3.29 6.50
C SER A 182 -7.16 -3.69 7.84
N VAL A 183 -5.84 -3.86 7.88
CA VAL A 183 -5.10 -4.08 9.13
C VAL A 183 -5.23 -2.87 10.05
N ILE A 184 -5.05 -1.66 9.53
CA ILE A 184 -5.19 -0.41 10.28
C ILE A 184 -6.61 -0.25 10.80
N LEU A 185 -7.63 -0.56 9.99
CA LEU A 185 -9.03 -0.57 10.38
C LEU A 185 -9.28 -1.54 11.54
N ALA A 186 -8.68 -2.74 11.49
CA ALA A 186 -8.82 -3.75 12.54
C ALA A 186 -8.18 -3.33 13.89
N LEU A 187 -7.17 -2.46 13.85
CA LEU A 187 -6.48 -1.95 15.04
C LEU A 187 -7.28 -0.92 15.85
N GLN A 188 -8.42 -0.45 15.36
CA GLN A 188 -9.29 0.50 16.10
C GLN A 188 -9.67 0.01 17.51
N THR A 189 -9.64 -1.31 17.75
CA THR A 189 -9.88 -1.89 19.09
C THR A 189 -8.89 -1.40 20.13
N PHE A 190 -7.69 -1.06 19.70
CA PHE A 190 -6.57 -0.70 20.57
C PHE A 190 -6.35 0.81 20.60
N ILE A 191 -6.87 1.55 19.62
CA ILE A 191 -6.64 2.98 19.44
C ILE A 191 -7.97 3.73 19.49
N THR A 192 -8.24 4.38 20.61
CA THR A 192 -9.45 5.18 20.84
C THR A 192 -9.26 6.67 20.47
N ASN A 193 -8.01 7.15 20.52
CA ASN A 193 -7.69 8.54 20.21
C ASN A 193 -7.65 8.75 18.70
N LYS A 194 -8.52 9.64 18.19
CA LYS A 194 -8.66 9.94 16.75
C LYS A 194 -7.40 10.52 16.10
N TYR A 195 -6.58 11.25 16.84
CA TYR A 195 -5.34 11.81 16.31
C TYR A 195 -4.26 10.74 16.16
N VAL A 196 -4.12 9.89 17.17
CA VAL A 196 -3.21 8.74 17.12
C VAL A 196 -3.62 7.81 15.98
N TYR A 197 -4.92 7.57 15.81
CA TYR A 197 -5.44 6.72 14.73
C TYR A 197 -5.10 7.25 13.34
N ARG A 198 -5.13 8.57 13.12
CA ARG A 198 -4.75 9.18 11.83
C ARG A 198 -3.28 8.95 11.47
N CYS A 199 -2.41 8.86 12.46
CA CYS A 199 -0.97 8.65 12.27
C CYS A 199 -0.56 7.17 12.40
N CYS A 200 -1.46 6.29 12.85
CA CYS A 200 -1.11 4.89 13.14
C CYS A 200 -0.61 4.13 11.90
N GLY A 201 -1.08 4.48 10.71
CA GLY A 201 -0.60 3.88 9.47
C GLY A 201 0.90 4.05 9.27
N VAL A 202 1.43 5.25 9.51
CA VAL A 202 2.87 5.52 9.43
C VAL A 202 3.64 4.75 10.50
N ILE A 203 3.15 4.75 11.74
CA ILE A 203 3.79 4.04 12.85
C ILE A 203 3.86 2.54 12.55
N ILE A 204 2.74 1.96 12.11
CA ILE A 204 2.67 0.55 11.75
C ILE A 204 3.59 0.25 10.57
N GLY A 205 3.57 1.08 9.53
CA GLY A 205 4.44 0.92 8.36
C GLY A 205 5.91 0.90 8.74
N ILE A 206 6.36 1.85 9.58
CA ILE A 206 7.74 1.91 10.08
C ILE A 206 8.07 0.66 10.89
N LEU A 207 7.20 0.23 11.80
CA LEU A 207 7.41 -0.97 12.61
C LEU A 207 7.53 -2.23 11.73
N LEU A 208 6.70 -2.35 10.71
CA LEU A 208 6.71 -3.49 9.78
C LEU A 208 7.92 -3.50 8.82
N VAL A 209 8.66 -2.41 8.72
CA VAL A 209 9.98 -2.36 8.08
C VAL A 209 11.09 -2.67 9.09
N LEU A 210 11.02 -2.08 10.30
CA LEU A 210 12.07 -2.22 11.31
C LEU A 210 12.10 -3.60 11.95
N ILE A 211 10.93 -4.18 12.27
CA ILE A 211 10.88 -5.49 12.96
C ILE A 211 11.55 -6.60 12.13
N PRO A 212 11.26 -6.79 10.83
CA PRO A 212 11.98 -7.74 10.01
C PRO A 212 13.48 -7.47 9.94
N ALA A 213 13.89 -6.21 9.82
CA ALA A 213 15.30 -5.85 9.80
C ALA A 213 16.01 -6.20 11.13
N LEU A 214 15.36 -5.99 12.26
CA LEU A 214 15.89 -6.40 13.57
C LEU A 214 15.95 -7.93 13.70
N ILE A 215 14.92 -8.65 13.24
CA ILE A 215 14.92 -10.12 13.25
C ILE A 215 16.09 -10.66 12.41
N GLN A 216 16.30 -10.11 11.22
CA GLN A 216 17.43 -10.51 10.37
C GLN A 216 18.80 -10.25 11.01
N GLY A 217 18.94 -9.14 11.74
CA GLY A 217 20.21 -8.76 12.37
C GLY A 217 20.52 -9.45 13.67
N TYR A 218 19.51 -9.87 14.43
CA TYR A 218 19.73 -10.34 15.82
C TYR A 218 19.20 -11.74 16.12
N LEU A 219 18.32 -12.29 15.29
CA LEU A 219 17.75 -13.62 15.55
C LEU A 219 18.26 -14.66 14.54
N PRO A 220 18.38 -15.93 14.94
CA PRO A 220 18.85 -17.02 14.08
C PRO A 220 17.80 -17.53 13.07
N ILE A 221 16.80 -16.71 12.74
CA ILE A 221 15.68 -17.05 11.84
C ILE A 221 15.48 -15.94 10.77
N PRO A 222 16.53 -15.56 10.01
CA PRO A 222 16.42 -14.47 9.04
C PRO A 222 15.37 -14.74 7.96
N GLU A 223 15.12 -16.00 7.62
CA GLU A 223 14.14 -16.39 6.61
C GLU A 223 12.71 -16.01 7.03
N ALA A 224 12.34 -16.20 8.30
CA ALA A 224 11.02 -15.84 8.79
C ALA A 224 10.77 -14.33 8.67
N ALA A 225 11.78 -13.50 8.91
CA ALA A 225 11.70 -12.06 8.74
C ALA A 225 11.38 -11.66 7.29
N PHE A 226 11.95 -12.39 6.33
CA PHE A 226 11.73 -12.13 4.93
C PHE A 226 10.26 -12.31 4.52
N LEU A 227 9.56 -13.30 5.07
CA LEU A 227 8.15 -13.59 4.77
C LEU A 227 7.19 -12.54 5.32
N ILE A 228 7.57 -11.80 6.36
CA ILE A 228 6.72 -10.78 6.98
C ILE A 228 7.06 -9.35 6.57
N GLN A 229 8.01 -9.14 5.69
CA GLN A 229 8.36 -7.80 5.20
C GLN A 229 7.21 -7.17 4.42
N ILE A 230 6.81 -5.98 4.86
CA ILE A 230 5.76 -5.20 4.17
C ILE A 230 6.14 -4.86 2.73
N ASN A 231 7.43 -4.76 2.42
CA ASN A 231 7.94 -4.48 1.09
C ASN A 231 7.50 -5.52 0.06
N ASN A 232 7.29 -6.78 0.48
CA ASN A 232 6.73 -7.81 -0.38
C ASN A 232 5.30 -7.51 -0.86
N LEU A 233 4.56 -6.62 -0.16
CA LEU A 233 3.21 -6.20 -0.53
C LEU A 233 3.19 -4.88 -1.30
N VAL A 234 4.00 -3.90 -0.88
CA VAL A 234 3.89 -2.51 -1.36
C VAL A 234 5.00 -2.09 -2.32
N ALA A 235 6.10 -2.86 -2.36
CA ALA A 235 7.26 -2.65 -3.22
C ALA A 235 7.70 -3.98 -3.86
N LEU A 236 6.75 -4.71 -4.40
CA LEU A 236 6.84 -6.08 -4.87
C LEU A 236 8.11 -6.35 -5.72
N GLY A 237 9.03 -7.16 -5.19
CA GLY A 237 10.26 -7.57 -5.86
C GLY A 237 11.37 -6.51 -5.95
N LEU A 238 11.12 -5.27 -5.49
CA LEU A 238 12.07 -4.16 -5.70
C LEU A 238 13.23 -4.14 -4.71
N GLU A 239 13.01 -4.60 -3.49
CA GLU A 239 14.02 -4.52 -2.41
C GLU A 239 14.97 -5.73 -2.40
N HIS A 240 14.55 -6.89 -2.91
CA HIS A 240 15.25 -8.15 -2.79
C HIS A 240 15.39 -8.89 -4.12
N VAL A 241 15.95 -8.23 -5.14
CA VAL A 241 16.08 -8.81 -6.48
C VAL A 241 17.06 -10.01 -6.48
N ARG A 242 18.04 -10.05 -5.57
CA ARG A 242 19.13 -11.04 -5.59
C ARG A 242 19.08 -12.15 -4.53
N GLU A 243 18.44 -11.93 -3.40
CA GLU A 243 18.56 -12.84 -2.25
C GLU A 243 17.21 -13.25 -1.67
N ASN A 244 16.53 -14.11 -2.41
CA ASN A 244 15.38 -14.82 -1.87
C ASN A 244 15.86 -16.12 -1.24
N PRO A 245 15.89 -16.23 0.10
CA PRO A 245 16.44 -17.40 0.79
C PRO A 245 15.66 -18.69 0.51
N PHE A 246 14.41 -18.57 0.01
CA PHE A 246 13.56 -19.70 -0.29
C PHE A 246 13.57 -20.11 -1.77
N GLY A 247 14.23 -19.37 -2.66
CA GLY A 247 14.12 -19.57 -4.10
C GLY A 247 12.71 -19.40 -4.67
N LEU A 248 11.82 -18.72 -3.94
CA LEU A 248 10.43 -18.49 -4.34
C LEU A 248 10.32 -17.34 -5.34
N SER A 249 9.34 -17.41 -6.24
CA SER A 249 9.03 -16.29 -7.11
C SER A 249 8.46 -15.10 -6.30
N HIS A 250 8.62 -13.87 -6.82
CA HIS A 250 8.07 -12.67 -6.18
C HIS A 250 6.56 -12.75 -5.97
N LEU A 251 5.82 -13.38 -6.89
CA LEU A 251 4.38 -13.62 -6.75
C LEU A 251 4.05 -14.58 -5.61
N ALA A 252 4.86 -15.63 -5.41
CA ALA A 252 4.66 -16.55 -4.31
C ALA A 252 4.93 -15.88 -2.96
N LEU A 253 6.00 -15.07 -2.86
CA LEU A 253 6.30 -14.28 -1.67
C LEU A 253 5.17 -13.27 -1.37
N TYR A 254 4.69 -12.58 -2.40
CA TYR A 254 3.55 -11.69 -2.25
C TYR A 254 2.34 -12.42 -1.69
N ALA A 255 1.99 -13.58 -2.28
CA ALA A 255 0.84 -14.35 -1.83
C ALA A 255 0.97 -14.80 -0.37
N ILE A 256 2.13 -15.32 0.03
CA ILE A 256 2.39 -15.72 1.42
C ILE A 256 2.24 -14.53 2.36
N CYS A 257 2.91 -13.42 2.07
CA CYS A 257 2.85 -12.20 2.86
C CYS A 257 1.40 -11.67 2.94
N PHE A 258 0.68 -11.67 1.82
CA PHE A 258 -0.72 -11.26 1.74
C PHE A 258 -1.61 -12.11 2.67
N PHE A 259 -1.48 -13.43 2.64
CA PHE A 259 -2.25 -14.32 3.51
C PHE A 259 -1.91 -14.12 4.98
N ILE A 260 -0.63 -13.90 5.34
CA ILE A 260 -0.23 -13.61 6.73
C ILE A 260 -0.96 -12.35 7.23
N TYR A 261 -0.91 -11.24 6.49
CA TYR A 261 -1.56 -9.99 6.90
C TYR A 261 -3.09 -10.07 6.85
N ALA A 262 -3.67 -10.83 5.91
CA ALA A 262 -5.10 -11.09 5.88
C ALA A 262 -5.57 -11.86 7.13
N ILE A 263 -4.81 -12.87 7.56
CA ILE A 263 -5.08 -13.61 8.80
C ILE A 263 -4.94 -12.70 10.01
N VAL A 264 -3.90 -11.88 10.08
CA VAL A 264 -3.72 -10.90 11.18
C VAL A 264 -4.90 -9.94 11.26
N SER A 265 -5.32 -9.37 10.12
CA SER A 265 -6.50 -8.49 10.04
C SER A 265 -7.76 -9.21 10.53
N TYR A 266 -7.99 -10.43 10.06
CA TYR A 266 -9.14 -11.24 10.47
C TYR A 266 -9.15 -11.53 11.98
N LEU A 267 -8.02 -11.93 12.55
CA LEU A 267 -7.90 -12.21 13.98
C LEU A 267 -8.17 -10.95 14.83
N CYS A 268 -7.65 -9.79 14.41
CA CYS A 268 -7.94 -8.52 15.05
C CYS A 268 -9.44 -8.21 15.05
N PHE A 269 -10.14 -8.44 13.94
CA PHE A 269 -11.60 -8.28 13.88
C PHE A 269 -12.35 -9.27 14.78
N GLN A 270 -11.91 -10.51 14.89
CA GLN A 270 -12.54 -11.50 15.80
C GLN A 270 -12.36 -11.08 17.27
N ILE A 271 -11.19 -10.59 17.65
CA ILE A 271 -10.95 -10.05 19.00
C ILE A 271 -11.87 -8.85 19.28
N LEU A 272 -12.05 -7.97 18.29
CA LEU A 272 -12.99 -6.85 18.37
C LEU A 272 -14.41 -7.33 18.69
N LEU A 273 -14.91 -8.27 17.89
CA LEU A 273 -16.27 -8.80 18.05
C LEU A 273 -16.45 -9.41 19.43
N LYS A 274 -15.52 -10.26 19.87
CA LYS A 274 -15.58 -10.91 21.17
C LYS A 274 -15.55 -9.92 22.35
N ARG A 275 -14.72 -8.88 22.29
CA ARG A 275 -14.67 -7.84 23.34
C ARG A 275 -15.98 -7.09 23.48
N ARG A 276 -16.71 -6.88 22.40
CA ARG A 276 -18.00 -6.18 22.43
C ARG A 276 -19.13 -7.06 22.92
N GLU A 277 -19.09 -8.36 22.64
CA GLU A 277 -20.05 -9.32 23.18
C GLU A 277 -19.92 -9.49 24.69
N THR A 278 -18.71 -9.29 25.25
CA THR A 278 -18.47 -9.39 26.70
C THR A 278 -18.77 -8.11 27.47
N ASN A 279 -18.87 -6.95 26.80
CA ASN A 279 -19.14 -5.65 27.45
C ASN A 279 -20.61 -5.20 27.33
N ASP A 280 -21.44 -5.94 26.62
CA ASP A 280 -22.91 -5.79 26.57
C ASP A 280 -23.58 -6.80 27.51
#